data_98d0dc7d1d70c8b300cd26491e2e23de
#
_entry.id   98d0dc7d1d70c8b300cd26491e2e23de
#
_cell.length_a   1.000
_cell.length_b   1.000
_cell.length_c   1.000
_cell.angle_alpha   90.00
_cell.angle_beta   90.00
_cell.angle_gamma   90.00
#
_symmetry.space_group_name_H-M   'P 1'
#
loop_
_entity.id
_entity.type
_entity.pdbx_description
1 polymer ?
#
loop_
_entity_poly.entity_id
_entity_poly.type
_entity_poly.pdbx_seq_one_letter_code
_entity_poly.pdbx_strand_id
1 'polypeptide(L)'
;MITNGFTYIAVLVFIAALLVWLQRYTKSKFFDYAPPIVLLYLITMILCTLGAWDMEATKPAYSVLKNNLLYTMIFLMLLRCDIRKIIKLGPKMLGGFFAASFSIAVGFIATFAIMKGFLGSEAWKALGALCGSWMGGSGNMIAVQAALDIGEGDMAYALVVDSIDYSIWVMFLLWAINLAPKFNKWAKADTTTLDEVSRRLEEDAKANEDKASFVNLIFLLGLALVISAFGQDIGAALNGAMPFLDKATWTVLLITLAGLVGAVTPVGRMAGSTELSNLLLYSVVALLASRASFLELTDAPAWILAGFMILAIHGIILVLLAKIFHLDMFTCGVASLANIGGSASAPILAGAYSGALVPVGVLMALMGYVIGTAGGLITANIMSLLA
;
A
#
# COMPACT_ATOMS: atom_id res chain seq x y z
N MET A 1 -21.54 11.47 20.25
CA MET A 1 -20.63 11.99 19.18
C MET A 1 -19.37 12.59 19.83
N ILE A 2 -18.19 12.10 19.43
CA ILE A 2 -16.90 12.53 19.97
C ILE A 2 -16.49 13.83 19.25
N THR A 3 -16.21 14.90 20.02
CA THR A 3 -15.75 16.20 19.51
C THR A 3 -14.30 16.50 19.90
N ASN A 4 -13.81 15.86 20.97
CA ASN A 4 -12.43 16.04 21.46
C ASN A 4 -11.44 15.26 20.60
N GLY A 5 -10.44 15.95 20.03
CA GLY A 5 -9.44 15.36 19.16
C GLY A 5 -8.59 14.25 19.81
N PHE A 6 -8.25 14.40 21.10
CA PHE A 6 -7.49 13.38 21.83
C PHE A 6 -8.33 12.10 22.04
N THR A 7 -9.59 12.27 22.48
CA THR A 7 -10.52 11.13 22.66
C THR A 7 -10.74 10.40 21.35
N TYR A 8 -10.90 11.13 20.25
CA TYR A 8 -11.01 10.56 18.91
C TYR A 8 -9.79 9.69 18.55
N ILE A 9 -8.58 10.21 18.71
CA ILE A 9 -7.36 9.44 18.43
C ILE A 9 -7.21 8.24 19.35
N ALA A 10 -7.51 8.41 20.65
CA ALA A 10 -7.43 7.31 21.63
C ALA A 10 -8.36 6.15 21.25
N VAL A 11 -9.58 6.44 20.80
CA VAL A 11 -10.54 5.42 20.35
C VAL A 11 -10.02 4.70 19.10
N LEU A 12 -9.50 5.42 18.11
CA LEU A 12 -8.96 4.81 16.89
C LEU A 12 -7.79 3.87 17.19
N VAL A 13 -6.83 4.32 18.01
CA VAL A 13 -5.68 3.52 18.41
C VAL A 13 -6.11 2.31 19.26
N PHE A 14 -7.12 2.48 20.13
CA PHE A 14 -7.63 1.39 20.94
C PHE A 14 -8.31 0.30 20.09
N ILE A 15 -9.11 0.68 19.08
CA ILE A 15 -9.71 -0.29 18.13
C ILE A 15 -8.60 -1.10 17.43
N ALA A 16 -7.55 -0.42 16.94
CA ALA A 16 -6.41 -1.07 16.32
C ALA A 16 -5.72 -2.05 17.29
N ALA A 17 -5.43 -1.61 18.52
CA ALA A 17 -4.81 -2.42 19.55
C ALA A 17 -5.65 -3.64 19.93
N LEU A 18 -6.97 -3.45 20.08
CA LEU A 18 -7.90 -4.52 20.41
C LEU A 18 -7.95 -5.60 19.33
N LEU A 19 -7.98 -5.23 18.06
CA LEU A 19 -8.02 -6.18 16.94
C LEU A 19 -6.74 -7.00 16.84
N VAL A 20 -5.58 -6.35 16.98
CA VAL A 20 -4.27 -7.04 16.98
C VAL A 20 -4.15 -7.97 18.18
N TRP A 21 -4.62 -7.52 19.36
CA TRP A 21 -4.62 -8.34 20.57
C TRP A 21 -5.55 -9.55 20.43
N LEU A 22 -6.78 -9.35 19.91
CA LEU A 22 -7.74 -10.42 19.67
C LEU A 22 -7.19 -11.48 18.70
N GLN A 23 -6.56 -11.07 17.60
CA GLN A 23 -5.92 -12.00 16.69
C GLN A 23 -4.90 -12.88 17.42
N ARG A 24 -4.03 -12.27 18.21
CA ARG A 24 -2.97 -12.97 18.93
C ARG A 24 -3.53 -13.88 20.03
N TYR A 25 -4.54 -13.42 20.76
CA TYR A 25 -5.14 -14.15 21.88
C TYR A 25 -6.01 -15.32 21.43
N THR A 26 -6.88 -15.09 20.44
CA THR A 26 -7.83 -16.12 19.98
C THR A 26 -7.19 -17.13 19.06
N LYS A 27 -6.13 -16.74 18.31
CA LYS A 27 -5.50 -17.54 17.25
C LYS A 27 -6.54 -18.10 16.26
N SER A 28 -7.64 -17.39 16.08
CA SER A 28 -8.77 -17.82 15.25
C SER A 28 -8.39 -17.76 13.78
N LYS A 29 -8.74 -18.80 13.03
CA LYS A 29 -8.62 -18.84 11.56
C LYS A 29 -9.46 -17.75 10.86
N PHE A 30 -10.38 -17.12 11.58
CA PHE A 30 -11.12 -15.97 11.06
C PHE A 30 -10.19 -14.85 10.61
N PHE A 31 -9.11 -14.59 11.35
CA PHE A 31 -8.13 -13.54 11.01
C PHE A 31 -7.25 -13.90 9.80
N ASP A 32 -7.23 -15.16 9.37
CA ASP A 32 -6.55 -15.57 8.13
C ASP A 32 -7.35 -15.10 6.89
N TYR A 33 -8.68 -14.97 7.02
CA TYR A 33 -9.58 -14.49 5.96
C TYR A 33 -9.91 -13.00 6.08
N ALA A 34 -9.95 -12.48 7.30
CA ALA A 34 -10.22 -11.08 7.60
C ALA A 34 -9.10 -10.50 8.49
N PRO A 35 -7.96 -10.08 7.91
CA PRO A 35 -6.84 -9.52 8.65
C PRO A 35 -7.25 -8.35 9.55
N PRO A 36 -6.63 -8.15 10.74
CA PRO A 36 -7.00 -7.07 11.66
C PRO A 36 -7.01 -5.68 11.03
N ILE A 37 -6.15 -5.43 10.03
CA ILE A 37 -6.08 -4.14 9.34
C ILE A 37 -7.32 -3.88 8.50
N VAL A 38 -7.89 -4.93 7.86
CA VAL A 38 -9.15 -4.85 7.10
C VAL A 38 -10.33 -4.62 8.05
N LEU A 39 -10.37 -5.38 9.15
CA LEU A 39 -11.40 -5.21 10.18
C LEU A 39 -11.33 -3.82 10.82
N LEU A 40 -10.12 -3.32 11.07
CA LEU A 40 -9.90 -1.96 11.57
C LEU A 40 -10.53 -0.92 10.62
N TYR A 41 -10.24 -1.07 9.32
CA TYR A 41 -10.80 -0.17 8.30
C TYR A 41 -12.33 -0.22 8.31
N LEU A 42 -12.92 -1.42 8.23
CA LEU A 42 -14.36 -1.62 8.17
C LEU A 42 -15.06 -1.12 9.43
N ILE A 43 -14.58 -1.48 10.62
CA ILE A 43 -15.17 -1.05 11.90
C ILE A 43 -15.11 0.46 12.03
N THR A 44 -13.97 1.06 11.71
CA THR A 44 -13.78 2.51 11.80
C THR A 44 -14.69 3.24 10.82
N MET A 45 -14.82 2.73 9.58
CA MET A 45 -15.73 3.29 8.57
C MET A 45 -17.20 3.17 8.99
N ILE A 46 -17.62 2.03 9.60
CA ILE A 46 -18.97 1.88 10.18
C ILE A 46 -19.21 2.94 11.27
N LEU A 47 -18.26 3.10 12.20
CA LEU A 47 -18.38 4.08 13.27
C LEU A 47 -18.46 5.50 12.73
N CYS A 48 -17.69 5.83 11.68
CA CYS A 48 -17.77 7.10 10.97
C CYS A 48 -19.17 7.33 10.40
N THR A 49 -19.71 6.35 9.68
CA THR A 49 -21.05 6.40 9.07
C THR A 49 -22.15 6.58 10.13
N LEU A 50 -21.99 5.97 11.31
CA LEU A 50 -22.91 6.11 12.44
C LEU A 50 -22.72 7.43 13.21
N GLY A 51 -21.82 8.31 12.81
CA GLY A 51 -21.57 9.58 13.45
C GLY A 51 -20.93 9.49 14.84
N ALA A 52 -20.07 8.50 15.07
CA ALA A 52 -19.38 8.30 16.34
C ALA A 52 -18.55 9.52 16.76
N TRP A 53 -18.02 10.28 15.79
CA TRP A 53 -17.28 11.53 16.00
C TRP A 53 -17.75 12.63 15.05
N ASP A 54 -17.52 13.87 15.48
CA ASP A 54 -17.76 15.06 14.67
C ASP A 54 -16.60 15.26 13.68
N MET A 55 -16.90 15.30 12.39
CA MET A 55 -15.92 15.36 11.31
C MET A 55 -15.13 16.69 11.33
N GLU A 56 -15.82 17.80 11.58
CA GLU A 56 -15.17 19.13 11.60
C GLU A 56 -14.38 19.36 12.90
N ALA A 57 -14.95 19.00 14.06
CA ALA A 57 -14.28 19.17 15.34
C ALA A 57 -13.01 18.31 15.46
N THR A 58 -12.98 17.12 14.81
CA THR A 58 -11.82 16.21 14.83
C THR A 58 -10.84 16.44 13.69
N LYS A 59 -11.16 17.27 12.68
CA LYS A 59 -10.33 17.55 11.51
C LYS A 59 -8.92 18.06 11.84
N PRO A 60 -8.71 18.97 12.81
CA PRO A 60 -7.36 19.42 13.18
C PRO A 60 -6.47 18.27 13.68
N ALA A 61 -7.01 17.43 14.58
CA ALA A 61 -6.28 16.27 15.11
C ALA A 61 -5.96 15.24 14.02
N TYR A 62 -6.93 14.95 13.14
CA TYR A 62 -6.74 14.10 11.98
C TYR A 62 -5.62 14.60 11.08
N SER A 63 -5.67 15.86 10.63
CA SER A 63 -4.73 16.41 9.65
C SER A 63 -3.30 16.44 10.17
N VAL A 64 -3.11 16.84 11.44
CA VAL A 64 -1.79 16.87 12.07
C VAL A 64 -1.21 15.47 12.17
N LEU A 65 -1.99 14.51 12.66
CA LEU A 65 -1.47 13.15 12.87
C LEU A 65 -1.31 12.38 11.57
N LYS A 66 -2.28 12.44 10.64
CA LYS A 66 -2.20 11.74 9.37
C LYS A 66 -0.87 12.02 8.66
N ASN A 67 -0.58 13.29 8.42
CA ASN A 67 0.61 13.66 7.65
C ASN A 67 1.91 13.29 8.38
N ASN A 68 1.99 13.65 9.67
CA ASN A 68 3.21 13.38 10.44
C ASN A 68 3.48 11.90 10.62
N LEU A 69 2.46 11.08 10.94
CA LEU A 69 2.61 9.65 11.11
C LEU A 69 2.86 8.92 9.77
N LEU A 70 2.20 9.36 8.69
CA LEU A 70 2.38 8.78 7.36
C LEU A 70 3.84 8.89 6.91
N TYR A 71 4.41 10.08 6.96
CA TYR A 71 5.79 10.29 6.51
C TYR A 71 6.81 9.63 7.44
N THR A 72 6.56 9.63 8.75
CA THR A 72 7.37 8.88 9.73
C THR A 72 7.36 7.38 9.45
N MET A 73 6.17 6.83 9.14
CA MET A 73 5.99 5.44 8.76
C MET A 73 6.75 5.10 7.47
N ILE A 74 6.61 5.92 6.42
CA ILE A 74 7.30 5.71 5.14
C ILE A 74 8.82 5.62 5.35
N PHE A 75 9.41 6.53 6.12
CA PHE A 75 10.84 6.50 6.43
C PHE A 75 11.25 5.19 7.13
N LEU A 76 10.53 4.81 8.20
CA LEU A 76 10.82 3.57 8.96
C LEU A 76 10.68 2.30 8.11
N MET A 77 9.68 2.26 7.22
CA MET A 77 9.51 1.15 6.30
C MET A 77 10.67 1.05 5.31
N LEU A 78 11.12 2.19 4.80
CA LEU A 78 12.18 2.27 3.81
C LEU A 78 13.57 2.00 4.39
N LEU A 79 13.80 2.23 5.69
CA LEU A 79 15.04 1.86 6.37
C LEU A 79 15.42 0.38 6.20
N ARG A 80 14.46 -0.50 5.95
CA ARG A 80 14.70 -1.94 5.73
C ARG A 80 15.05 -2.29 4.28
N CYS A 81 15.04 -1.31 3.40
CA CYS A 81 15.03 -1.49 1.96
C CYS A 81 16.37 -1.19 1.35
N ASP A 82 17.32 -2.03 1.70
CA ASP A 82 18.60 -2.03 1.04
C ASP A 82 18.40 -2.37 -0.46
N ILE A 83 18.52 -1.34 -1.33
CA ILE A 83 18.41 -1.48 -2.79
C ILE A 83 19.33 -2.57 -3.32
N ARG A 84 20.49 -2.79 -2.68
CA ARG A 84 21.42 -3.86 -3.04
C ARG A 84 20.77 -5.25 -2.85
N LYS A 85 19.85 -5.38 -1.89
CA LYS A 85 19.07 -6.60 -1.68
C LYS A 85 17.92 -6.71 -2.69
N ILE A 86 17.28 -5.60 -3.06
CA ILE A 86 16.23 -5.55 -4.09
C ILE A 86 16.76 -6.06 -5.43
N ILE A 87 17.92 -5.58 -5.86
CA ILE A 87 18.57 -6.02 -7.12
C ILE A 87 18.88 -7.53 -7.05
N LYS A 88 19.19 -8.06 -5.86
CA LYS A 88 19.42 -9.50 -5.65
C LYS A 88 18.16 -10.36 -5.76
N LEU A 89 16.95 -9.77 -5.79
CA LEU A 89 15.71 -10.50 -6.10
C LEU A 89 15.75 -11.14 -7.50
N GLY A 90 16.61 -10.60 -8.34
CA GLY A 90 16.84 -11.13 -9.68
C GLY A 90 15.80 -10.69 -10.70
N PRO A 91 16.10 -10.91 -11.99
CA PRO A 91 15.29 -10.40 -13.09
C PRO A 91 13.87 -10.97 -13.12
N LYS A 92 13.66 -12.18 -12.60
CA LYS A 92 12.35 -12.82 -12.57
C LYS A 92 11.36 -12.10 -11.65
N MET A 93 11.80 -11.78 -10.42
CA MET A 93 10.96 -11.05 -9.45
C MET A 93 10.70 -9.62 -9.91
N LEU A 94 11.75 -8.93 -10.40
CA LEU A 94 11.63 -7.58 -10.95
C LEU A 94 10.72 -7.57 -12.18
N GLY A 95 10.91 -8.51 -13.10
CA GLY A 95 10.07 -8.67 -14.27
C GLY A 95 8.60 -8.97 -13.92
N GLY A 96 8.36 -9.81 -12.90
CA GLY A 96 7.03 -10.07 -12.36
C GLY A 96 6.36 -8.82 -11.81
N PHE A 97 7.10 -7.97 -11.08
CA PHE A 97 6.60 -6.71 -10.57
C PHE A 97 6.18 -5.76 -11.71
N PHE A 98 7.04 -5.54 -12.71
CA PHE A 98 6.70 -4.69 -13.85
C PHE A 98 5.58 -5.27 -14.72
N ALA A 99 5.50 -6.60 -14.85
CA ALA A 99 4.38 -7.28 -15.52
C ALA A 99 3.05 -6.99 -14.80
N ALA A 100 3.05 -7.01 -13.46
CA ALA A 100 1.90 -6.64 -12.65
C ALA A 100 1.54 -5.15 -12.84
N SER A 101 2.51 -4.24 -12.75
CA SER A 101 2.28 -2.80 -12.97
C SER A 101 1.71 -2.52 -14.36
N PHE A 102 2.25 -3.14 -15.40
CA PHE A 102 1.76 -3.02 -16.76
C PHE A 102 0.32 -3.54 -16.90
N SER A 103 0.03 -4.71 -16.36
CA SER A 103 -1.32 -5.28 -16.43
C SER A 103 -2.36 -4.45 -15.66
N ILE A 104 -1.97 -3.78 -14.57
CA ILE A 104 -2.80 -2.82 -13.84
C ILE A 104 -3.10 -1.62 -14.74
N ALA A 105 -2.08 -0.99 -15.34
CA ALA A 105 -2.27 0.16 -16.23
C ALA A 105 -3.24 -0.18 -17.38
N VAL A 106 -3.05 -1.34 -18.03
CA VAL A 106 -3.96 -1.82 -19.07
C VAL A 106 -5.37 -2.04 -18.55
N GLY A 107 -5.51 -2.58 -17.32
CA GLY A 107 -6.79 -2.74 -16.65
C GLY A 107 -7.54 -1.42 -16.50
N PHE A 108 -6.86 -0.37 -16.01
CA PHE A 108 -7.45 0.97 -15.86
C PHE A 108 -7.87 1.57 -17.20
N ILE A 109 -6.97 1.55 -18.19
CA ILE A 109 -7.23 2.12 -19.52
C ILE A 109 -8.41 1.41 -20.20
N ALA A 110 -8.41 0.07 -20.19
CA ALA A 110 -9.47 -0.72 -20.81
C ALA A 110 -10.82 -0.52 -20.11
N THR A 111 -10.82 -0.52 -18.77
CA THR A 111 -12.05 -0.30 -17.99
C THR A 111 -12.61 1.11 -18.24
N PHE A 112 -11.77 2.13 -18.23
CA PHE A 112 -12.22 3.49 -18.55
C PHE A 112 -12.80 3.57 -19.96
N ALA A 113 -12.13 3.02 -20.96
CA ALA A 113 -12.62 3.01 -22.35
C ALA A 113 -14.01 2.38 -22.49
N ILE A 114 -14.30 1.31 -21.71
CA ILE A 114 -15.57 0.60 -21.72
C ILE A 114 -16.64 1.34 -20.89
N MET A 115 -16.28 1.88 -19.73
CA MET A 115 -17.23 2.36 -18.72
C MET A 115 -17.33 3.89 -18.63
N LYS A 116 -16.59 4.67 -19.42
CA LYS A 116 -16.61 6.15 -19.34
C LYS A 116 -18.02 6.75 -19.50
N GLY A 117 -18.89 6.11 -20.25
CA GLY A 117 -20.29 6.52 -20.39
C GLY A 117 -21.13 6.40 -19.10
N PHE A 118 -20.71 5.56 -18.16
CA PHE A 118 -21.35 5.36 -16.85
C PHE A 118 -20.64 6.12 -15.73
N LEU A 119 -19.32 6.27 -15.82
CA LEU A 119 -18.49 6.90 -14.78
C LEU A 119 -18.38 8.43 -14.97
N GLY A 120 -18.65 8.92 -16.19
CA GLY A 120 -18.44 10.31 -16.58
C GLY A 120 -17.08 10.53 -17.26
N SER A 121 -17.01 11.56 -18.13
CA SER A 121 -15.81 11.85 -18.93
C SER A 121 -14.60 12.25 -18.07
N GLU A 122 -14.79 12.89 -16.91
CA GLU A 122 -13.73 13.32 -16.01
C GLU A 122 -13.24 12.22 -15.04
N ALA A 123 -13.90 11.03 -15.04
CA ALA A 123 -13.56 9.93 -14.16
C ALA A 123 -12.11 9.41 -14.33
N TRP A 124 -11.47 9.70 -15.47
CA TRP A 124 -10.07 9.38 -15.70
C TRP A 124 -9.12 9.97 -14.63
N LYS A 125 -9.48 11.13 -14.06
CA LYS A 125 -8.69 11.76 -13.00
C LYS A 125 -8.67 10.90 -11.75
N ALA A 126 -9.85 10.59 -11.19
CA ALA A 126 -9.97 9.77 -9.98
C ALA A 126 -9.47 8.33 -10.18
N LEU A 127 -9.72 7.74 -11.38
CA LEU A 127 -9.13 6.45 -11.77
C LEU A 127 -7.60 6.54 -11.87
N GLY A 128 -7.04 7.66 -12.33
CA GLY A 128 -5.60 7.91 -12.34
C GLY A 128 -5.00 7.94 -10.94
N ALA A 129 -5.68 8.59 -9.98
CA ALA A 129 -5.28 8.59 -8.59
C ALA A 129 -5.35 7.17 -7.99
N LEU A 130 -6.43 6.43 -8.27
CA LEU A 130 -6.57 5.04 -7.86
C LEU A 130 -5.48 4.14 -8.47
N CYS A 131 -5.14 4.36 -9.74
CA CYS A 131 -4.02 3.66 -10.39
C CYS A 131 -2.70 3.96 -9.69
N GLY A 132 -2.46 5.20 -9.29
CA GLY A 132 -1.31 5.58 -8.46
C GLY A 132 -1.27 4.84 -7.12
N SER A 133 -2.44 4.66 -6.47
CA SER A 133 -2.58 3.83 -5.27
C SER A 133 -2.26 2.37 -5.55
N TRP A 134 -2.82 1.83 -6.63
CA TRP A 134 -2.67 0.42 -7.01
C TRP A 134 -1.33 0.08 -7.65
N MET A 135 -0.46 1.04 -7.86
CA MET A 135 0.95 0.83 -8.25
C MET A 135 1.94 1.19 -7.15
N GLY A 136 1.51 1.96 -6.14
CA GLY A 136 2.47 2.48 -5.17
C GLY A 136 1.90 2.84 -3.80
N GLY A 137 0.59 2.60 -3.57
CA GLY A 137 -0.06 2.86 -2.28
C GLY A 137 -0.58 4.29 -2.13
N SER A 138 -1.23 4.56 -0.97
CA SER A 138 -2.00 5.79 -0.72
C SER A 138 -1.21 7.10 -0.85
N GLY A 139 0.11 7.07 -0.62
CA GLY A 139 0.96 8.25 -0.83
C GLY A 139 0.99 8.68 -2.30
N ASN A 140 1.10 7.72 -3.22
CA ASN A 140 1.06 7.98 -4.66
C ASN A 140 -0.35 8.41 -5.14
N MET A 141 -1.42 7.86 -4.52
CA MET A 141 -2.78 8.31 -4.78
C MET A 141 -2.93 9.81 -4.51
N ILE A 142 -2.47 10.26 -3.33
CA ILE A 142 -2.54 11.68 -2.94
C ILE A 142 -1.67 12.54 -3.87
N ALA A 143 -0.50 12.04 -4.28
CA ALA A 143 0.37 12.74 -5.21
C ALA A 143 -0.29 12.94 -6.58
N VAL A 144 -0.95 11.91 -7.11
CA VAL A 144 -1.71 12.00 -8.37
C VAL A 144 -2.94 12.90 -8.21
N GLN A 145 -3.67 12.80 -7.07
CA GLN A 145 -4.80 13.69 -6.77
C GLN A 145 -4.40 15.16 -6.87
N ALA A 146 -3.28 15.53 -6.24
CA ALA A 146 -2.81 16.90 -6.24
C ALA A 146 -2.31 17.36 -7.63
N ALA A 147 -1.61 16.47 -8.36
CA ALA A 147 -1.09 16.77 -9.69
C ALA A 147 -2.21 16.95 -10.76
N LEU A 148 -3.36 16.29 -10.57
CA LEU A 148 -4.51 16.38 -11.47
C LEU A 148 -5.62 17.31 -10.95
N ASP A 149 -5.39 17.97 -9.81
CA ASP A 149 -6.36 18.87 -9.15
C ASP A 149 -7.75 18.21 -8.97
N ILE A 150 -7.75 17.01 -8.34
CA ILE A 150 -8.97 16.22 -8.17
C ILE A 150 -9.68 16.66 -6.90
N GLY A 151 -10.95 17.04 -7.03
CA GLY A 151 -11.78 17.42 -5.89
C GLY A 151 -12.02 16.28 -4.89
N GLU A 152 -12.28 16.61 -3.62
CA GLU A 152 -12.51 15.63 -2.55
C GLU A 152 -13.71 14.70 -2.85
N GLY A 153 -14.75 15.20 -3.51
CA GLY A 153 -15.91 14.41 -3.89
C GLY A 153 -15.59 13.31 -4.90
N ASP A 154 -14.76 13.62 -5.90
CA ASP A 154 -14.35 12.63 -6.90
C ASP A 154 -13.38 11.59 -6.30
N MET A 155 -12.54 12.03 -5.35
CA MET A 155 -11.64 11.14 -4.63
C MET A 155 -12.37 10.14 -3.72
N ALA A 156 -13.57 10.47 -3.23
CA ALA A 156 -14.37 9.56 -2.42
C ALA A 156 -14.66 8.26 -3.17
N TYR A 157 -14.96 8.32 -4.46
CA TYR A 157 -15.18 7.14 -5.30
C TYR A 157 -13.91 6.27 -5.41
N ALA A 158 -12.75 6.89 -5.66
CA ALA A 158 -11.48 6.16 -5.73
C ALA A 158 -11.16 5.47 -4.40
N LEU A 159 -11.38 6.14 -3.26
CA LEU A 159 -11.14 5.58 -1.93
C LEU A 159 -12.06 4.40 -1.59
N VAL A 160 -13.33 4.47 -2.04
CA VAL A 160 -14.30 3.38 -1.86
C VAL A 160 -13.86 2.14 -2.64
N VAL A 161 -13.52 2.31 -3.91
CA VAL A 161 -13.02 1.23 -4.78
C VAL A 161 -11.72 0.65 -4.19
N ASP A 162 -10.78 1.52 -3.81
CA ASP A 162 -9.51 1.11 -3.16
C ASP A 162 -9.77 0.23 -1.91
N SER A 163 -10.80 0.55 -1.13
CA SER A 163 -11.08 -0.17 0.11
C SER A 163 -11.74 -1.53 -0.12
N ILE A 164 -12.76 -1.57 -0.97
CA ILE A 164 -13.59 -2.76 -1.19
C ILE A 164 -12.91 -3.76 -2.10
N ASP A 165 -12.55 -3.30 -3.28
CA ASP A 165 -12.02 -4.17 -4.32
C ASP A 165 -10.66 -4.71 -3.93
N TYR A 166 -9.81 -3.87 -3.32
CA TYR A 166 -8.55 -4.30 -2.73
C TYR A 166 -8.76 -5.41 -1.68
N SER A 167 -9.70 -5.24 -0.76
CA SER A 167 -9.92 -6.24 0.30
C SER A 167 -10.33 -7.59 -0.28
N ILE A 168 -11.20 -7.58 -1.28
CA ILE A 168 -11.63 -8.79 -1.98
C ILE A 168 -10.45 -9.40 -2.77
N TRP A 169 -9.63 -8.57 -3.40
CA TRP A 169 -8.45 -9.02 -4.13
C TRP A 169 -7.42 -9.70 -3.22
N VAL A 170 -7.15 -9.13 -2.04
CA VAL A 170 -6.28 -9.76 -1.03
C VAL A 170 -6.80 -11.12 -0.62
N MET A 171 -8.10 -11.22 -0.29
CA MET A 171 -8.72 -12.50 0.06
C MET A 171 -8.63 -13.53 -1.09
N PHE A 172 -8.88 -13.07 -2.31
CA PHE A 172 -8.75 -13.93 -3.50
C PHE A 172 -7.32 -14.46 -3.68
N LEU A 173 -6.31 -13.60 -3.54
CA LEU A 173 -4.91 -14.02 -3.70
C LEU A 173 -4.43 -14.94 -2.56
N LEU A 174 -4.88 -14.70 -1.32
CA LEU A 174 -4.61 -15.62 -0.21
C LEU A 174 -5.24 -17.00 -0.44
N TRP A 175 -6.48 -17.03 -0.94
CA TRP A 175 -7.12 -18.29 -1.34
C TRP A 175 -6.37 -18.98 -2.50
N ALA A 176 -5.91 -18.21 -3.48
CA ALA A 176 -5.25 -18.68 -4.68
C ALA A 176 -3.89 -19.37 -4.41
N ILE A 177 -3.26 -19.14 -3.24
CA ILE A 177 -2.04 -19.86 -2.80
C ILE A 177 -2.22 -21.38 -2.96
N ASN A 178 -3.41 -21.89 -2.63
CA ASN A 178 -3.72 -23.32 -2.74
C ASN A 178 -3.65 -23.86 -4.18
N LEU A 179 -3.71 -22.97 -5.17
CA LEU A 179 -3.61 -23.33 -6.59
C LEU A 179 -2.16 -23.33 -7.10
N ALA A 180 -1.19 -22.88 -6.29
CA ALA A 180 0.21 -22.73 -6.70
C ALA A 180 0.81 -23.98 -7.36
N PRO A 181 0.63 -25.23 -6.85
CA PRO A 181 1.21 -26.41 -7.50
C PRO A 181 0.67 -26.64 -8.92
N LYS A 182 -0.64 -26.42 -9.12
CA LYS A 182 -1.29 -26.58 -10.43
C LYS A 182 -0.88 -25.46 -11.38
N PHE A 183 -0.87 -24.23 -10.89
CA PHE A 183 -0.49 -23.04 -11.64
C PHE A 183 0.97 -23.12 -12.11
N ASN A 184 1.91 -23.44 -11.21
CA ASN A 184 3.33 -23.53 -11.52
C ASN A 184 3.61 -24.61 -12.58
N LYS A 185 2.93 -25.77 -12.48
CA LYS A 185 3.01 -26.81 -13.50
C LYS A 185 2.48 -26.33 -14.86
N TRP A 186 1.34 -25.61 -14.86
CA TRP A 186 0.74 -25.07 -16.08
C TRP A 186 1.62 -23.98 -16.68
N ALA A 187 2.16 -23.05 -15.89
CA ALA A 187 3.05 -21.98 -16.34
C ALA A 187 4.44 -22.50 -16.75
N LYS A 188 4.79 -23.74 -16.42
CA LYS A 188 6.14 -24.31 -16.51
C LYS A 188 7.16 -23.46 -15.75
N ALA A 189 6.75 -22.98 -14.56
CA ALA A 189 7.55 -22.10 -13.75
C ALA A 189 8.72 -22.83 -13.11
N ASP A 190 9.89 -22.21 -13.15
CA ASP A 190 11.06 -22.65 -12.39
C ASP A 190 11.03 -22.00 -11.00
N THR A 191 10.86 -22.81 -9.95
CA THR A 191 10.80 -22.35 -8.55
C THR A 191 12.15 -22.42 -7.85
N THR A 192 13.21 -22.90 -8.48
CA THR A 192 14.54 -23.05 -7.87
C THR A 192 15.11 -21.74 -7.38
N THR A 193 14.90 -20.65 -8.12
CA THR A 193 15.30 -19.29 -7.72
C THR A 193 14.61 -18.85 -6.44
N LEU A 194 13.33 -19.18 -6.27
CA LEU A 194 12.55 -18.85 -5.09
C LEU A 194 13.08 -19.57 -3.85
N ASP A 195 13.36 -20.89 -3.99
CA ASP A 195 13.90 -21.71 -2.92
C ASP A 195 15.29 -21.21 -2.49
N GLU A 196 16.12 -20.79 -3.44
CA GLU A 196 17.45 -20.23 -3.17
C GLU A 196 17.37 -18.84 -2.47
N VAL A 197 16.47 -17.96 -2.92
CA VAL A 197 16.22 -16.66 -2.30
C VAL A 197 15.66 -16.85 -0.89
N SER A 198 14.70 -17.76 -0.70
CA SER A 198 14.14 -18.11 0.59
C SER A 198 15.22 -18.55 1.58
N ARG A 199 16.07 -19.49 1.16
CA ARG A 199 17.16 -20.00 2.01
C ARG A 199 18.17 -18.91 2.39
N ARG A 200 18.60 -18.08 1.44
CA ARG A 200 19.53 -16.96 1.71
C ARG A 200 18.94 -15.94 2.69
N LEU A 201 17.63 -15.64 2.55
CA LEU A 201 16.95 -14.71 3.46
C LEU A 201 16.75 -15.32 4.86
N GLU A 202 16.52 -16.63 4.97
CA GLU A 202 16.48 -17.33 6.26
C GLU A 202 17.83 -17.30 6.98
N GLU A 203 18.91 -17.52 6.24
CA GLU A 203 20.28 -17.43 6.77
C GLU A 203 20.59 -16.00 7.23
N ASP A 204 20.24 -14.98 6.42
CA ASP A 204 20.40 -13.56 6.77
C ASP A 204 19.53 -13.15 7.99
N ALA A 205 18.30 -13.67 8.07
CA ALA A 205 17.40 -13.41 9.21
C ALA A 205 17.92 -14.00 10.52
N LYS A 206 18.41 -15.24 10.51
CA LYS A 206 19.02 -15.90 11.68
C LYS A 206 20.29 -15.20 12.15
N ALA A 207 21.07 -14.63 11.22
CA ALA A 207 22.29 -13.88 11.55
C ALA A 207 22.02 -12.49 12.17
N ASN A 208 20.80 -11.96 12.01
CA ASN A 208 20.40 -10.61 12.44
C ASN A 208 19.22 -10.63 13.44
N GLU A 209 19.16 -11.62 14.34
CA GLU A 209 18.16 -11.68 15.42
C GLU A 209 18.42 -10.66 16.56
N ASP A 210 18.75 -9.43 16.23
CA ASP A 210 18.76 -8.38 17.25
C ASP A 210 17.32 -8.05 17.66
N LYS A 211 17.00 -8.27 18.94
CA LYS A 211 15.71 -7.89 19.50
C LYS A 211 15.60 -6.38 19.59
N ALA A 212 14.43 -5.85 19.26
CA ALA A 212 14.14 -4.44 19.45
C ALA A 212 14.38 -4.03 20.90
N SER A 213 15.35 -3.17 21.14
CA SER A 213 15.64 -2.60 22.46
C SER A 213 14.94 -1.24 22.59
N PHE A 214 14.67 -0.82 23.83
CA PHE A 214 14.10 0.53 24.07
C PHE A 214 14.98 1.62 23.46
N VAL A 215 16.30 1.48 23.53
CA VAL A 215 17.26 2.44 22.97
C VAL A 215 17.09 2.55 21.45
N ASN A 216 16.98 1.42 20.77
CA ASN A 216 16.75 1.41 19.31
C ASN A 216 15.40 2.03 18.95
N LEU A 217 14.33 1.67 19.68
CA LEU A 217 12.98 2.17 19.41
C LEU A 217 12.89 3.68 19.57
N ILE A 218 13.42 4.23 20.67
CA ILE A 218 13.37 5.68 20.89
C ILE A 218 14.23 6.46 19.89
N PHE A 219 15.40 5.91 19.53
CA PHE A 219 16.28 6.53 18.55
C PHE A 219 15.64 6.51 17.15
N LEU A 220 15.14 5.36 16.71
CA LEU A 220 14.48 5.23 15.39
C LEU A 220 13.22 6.10 15.28
N LEU A 221 12.40 6.14 16.34
CA LEU A 221 11.22 7.00 16.37
C LEU A 221 11.60 8.47 16.32
N GLY A 222 12.55 8.91 17.14
CA GLY A 222 13.03 10.28 17.15
C GLY A 222 13.62 10.71 15.81
N LEU A 223 14.49 9.87 15.22
CA LEU A 223 15.06 10.10 13.90
C LEU A 223 13.97 10.20 12.82
N ALA A 224 13.02 9.26 12.82
CA ALA A 224 11.94 9.25 11.84
C ALA A 224 11.03 10.47 11.93
N LEU A 225 10.72 10.93 13.13
CA LEU A 225 9.96 12.18 13.34
C LEU A 225 10.72 13.40 12.84
N VAL A 226 12.02 13.49 13.09
CA VAL A 226 12.89 14.57 12.58
C VAL A 226 12.92 14.55 11.06
N ILE A 227 13.15 13.40 10.44
CA ILE A 227 13.12 13.26 8.98
C ILE A 227 11.76 13.62 8.40
N SER A 228 10.66 13.21 9.05
CA SER A 228 9.31 13.61 8.66
C SER A 228 9.11 15.13 8.70
N ALA A 229 9.52 15.79 9.78
CA ALA A 229 9.38 17.22 9.96
C ALA A 229 10.18 18.00 8.91
N PHE A 230 11.49 17.79 8.86
CA PHE A 230 12.35 18.47 7.88
C PHE A 230 12.00 18.12 6.43
N GLY A 231 11.58 16.88 6.16
CA GLY A 231 11.10 16.49 4.84
C GLY A 231 9.89 17.29 4.37
N GLN A 232 8.95 17.57 5.28
CA GLN A 232 7.79 18.42 4.99
C GLN A 232 8.16 19.89 4.76
N ASP A 233 9.11 20.43 5.53
CA ASP A 233 9.59 21.81 5.37
C ASP A 233 10.34 21.98 4.05
N ILE A 234 11.26 21.05 3.74
CA ILE A 234 12.01 21.06 2.49
C ILE A 234 11.07 20.82 1.31
N GLY A 235 10.10 19.90 1.43
CA GLY A 235 9.08 19.65 0.41
C GLY A 235 8.24 20.90 0.11
N ALA A 236 7.89 21.68 1.14
CA ALA A 236 7.21 22.95 0.97
C ALA A 236 8.09 24.00 0.25
N ALA A 237 9.37 24.09 0.63
CA ALA A 237 10.34 24.98 -0.03
C ALA A 237 10.55 24.62 -1.50
N LEU A 238 10.69 23.33 -1.81
CA LEU A 238 10.84 22.84 -3.18
C LEU A 238 9.60 23.10 -4.01
N ASN A 239 8.40 22.89 -3.46
CA ASN A 239 7.16 23.24 -4.15
C ASN A 239 7.08 24.73 -4.50
N GLY A 240 7.53 25.62 -3.58
CA GLY A 240 7.64 27.04 -3.87
C GLY A 240 8.64 27.41 -4.97
N ALA A 241 9.76 26.70 -5.04
CA ALA A 241 10.81 26.92 -6.03
C ALA A 241 10.58 26.21 -7.37
N MET A 242 9.94 25.04 -7.33
CA MET A 242 9.69 24.14 -8.46
C MET A 242 8.26 23.60 -8.41
N PRO A 243 7.25 24.36 -8.84
CA PRO A 243 5.82 24.05 -8.65
C PRO A 243 5.28 22.94 -9.59
N PHE A 244 6.13 22.27 -10.36
CA PHE A 244 5.71 21.16 -11.23
C PHE A 244 5.34 19.88 -10.45
N LEU A 245 5.72 19.76 -9.17
CA LEU A 245 5.24 18.77 -8.22
C LEU A 245 4.68 19.48 -6.99
N ASP A 246 3.62 18.92 -6.43
CA ASP A 246 3.03 19.43 -5.20
C ASP A 246 3.90 19.18 -3.96
N LYS A 247 3.57 19.86 -2.83
CA LYS A 247 4.28 19.70 -1.55
C LYS A 247 4.33 18.25 -1.08
N ALA A 248 3.22 17.50 -1.19
CA ALA A 248 3.13 16.14 -0.68
C ALA A 248 4.06 15.21 -1.49
N THR A 249 4.06 15.36 -2.81
CA THR A 249 4.94 14.60 -3.72
C THR A 249 6.41 14.87 -3.42
N TRP A 250 6.81 16.14 -3.29
CA TRP A 250 8.19 16.49 -2.91
C TRP A 250 8.57 15.85 -1.57
N THR A 251 7.68 15.93 -0.58
CA THR A 251 7.91 15.35 0.76
C THR A 251 8.11 13.83 0.67
N VAL A 252 7.22 13.12 -0.05
CA VAL A 252 7.34 11.66 -0.23
C VAL A 252 8.66 11.28 -0.89
N LEU A 253 9.06 12.00 -1.96
CA LEU A 253 10.32 11.74 -2.66
C LEU A 253 11.53 11.94 -1.75
N LEU A 254 11.57 13.03 -0.98
CA LEU A 254 12.65 13.33 -0.04
C LEU A 254 12.77 12.26 1.05
N ILE A 255 11.65 11.88 1.65
CA ILE A 255 11.59 10.87 2.71
C ILE A 255 11.94 9.50 2.17
N THR A 256 11.50 9.17 0.94
CA THR A 256 11.88 7.95 0.25
C THR A 256 13.39 7.90 0.04
N LEU A 257 13.98 8.97 -0.47
CA LEU A 257 15.43 9.05 -0.65
C LEU A 257 16.17 8.93 0.69
N ALA A 258 15.74 9.65 1.72
CA ALA A 258 16.33 9.58 3.06
C ALA A 258 16.24 8.16 3.65
N GLY A 259 15.09 7.48 3.50
CA GLY A 259 14.90 6.10 3.94
C GLY A 259 15.80 5.11 3.22
N LEU A 260 15.91 5.22 1.90
CA LEU A 260 16.77 4.37 1.08
C LEU A 260 18.28 4.60 1.38
N VAL A 261 18.69 5.86 1.60
CA VAL A 261 20.04 6.19 2.06
C VAL A 261 20.27 5.62 3.46
N GLY A 262 19.31 5.81 4.38
CA GLY A 262 19.35 5.24 5.72
C GLY A 262 19.48 3.71 5.73
N ALA A 263 18.82 3.04 4.79
CA ALA A 263 18.80 1.58 4.67
C ALA A 263 20.20 0.97 4.38
N VAL A 264 21.07 1.71 3.72
CA VAL A 264 22.44 1.25 3.42
C VAL A 264 23.45 1.60 4.53
N THR A 265 23.01 2.30 5.59
CA THR A 265 23.79 2.69 6.76
C THR A 265 23.60 1.72 7.94
N PRO A 266 24.36 1.85 9.04
CA PRO A 266 24.11 1.08 10.25
C PRO A 266 22.70 1.26 10.83
N VAL A 267 22.06 2.41 10.59
CA VAL A 267 20.67 2.66 11.05
C VAL A 267 19.67 1.69 10.44
N GLY A 268 19.84 1.33 9.17
CA GLY A 268 18.99 0.34 8.49
C GLY A 268 19.11 -1.08 9.05
N ARG A 269 20.12 -1.36 9.88
CA ARG A 269 20.30 -2.65 10.56
C ARG A 269 19.75 -2.68 11.98
N MET A 270 19.32 -1.53 12.50
CA MET A 270 18.79 -1.45 13.87
C MET A 270 17.43 -2.17 13.97
N ALA A 271 17.30 -3.07 14.93
CA ALA A 271 16.04 -3.75 15.21
C ALA A 271 15.01 -2.76 15.79
N GLY A 272 13.75 -2.91 15.43
CA GLY A 272 12.63 -2.10 15.92
C GLY A 272 11.93 -1.24 14.86
N SER A 273 12.54 -1.06 13.68
CA SER A 273 11.91 -0.29 12.60
C SER A 273 10.60 -0.91 12.10
N THR A 274 10.50 -2.25 12.12
CA THR A 274 9.28 -2.99 11.76
C THR A 274 8.15 -2.74 12.76
N GLU A 275 8.44 -2.88 14.03
CA GLU A 275 7.49 -2.72 15.11
C GLU A 275 6.90 -1.31 15.10
N LEU A 276 7.78 -0.30 14.98
CA LEU A 276 7.36 1.10 14.88
C LEU A 276 6.57 1.38 13.60
N SER A 277 7.05 0.90 12.45
CA SER A 277 6.33 1.14 11.19
C SER A 277 4.96 0.48 11.18
N ASN A 278 4.81 -0.73 11.74
CA ASN A 278 3.52 -1.41 11.86
C ASN A 278 2.58 -0.67 12.81
N LEU A 279 3.07 -0.20 13.96
CA LEU A 279 2.28 0.61 14.89
C LEU A 279 1.74 1.87 14.18
N LEU A 280 2.59 2.56 13.43
CA LEU A 280 2.20 3.74 12.68
C LEU A 280 1.26 3.39 11.52
N LEU A 281 1.47 2.27 10.83
CA LEU A 281 0.60 1.80 9.77
C LEU A 281 -0.84 1.61 10.26
N TYR A 282 -1.03 0.88 11.35
CA TYR A 282 -2.37 0.69 11.93
C TYR A 282 -3.00 2.03 12.36
N SER A 283 -2.20 2.92 12.93
CA SER A 283 -2.68 4.26 13.32
C SER A 283 -3.11 5.09 12.11
N VAL A 284 -2.33 5.10 11.03
CA VAL A 284 -2.65 5.83 9.79
C VAL A 284 -3.88 5.24 9.11
N VAL A 285 -3.97 3.91 9.04
CA VAL A 285 -5.13 3.23 8.46
C VAL A 285 -6.41 3.55 9.23
N ALA A 286 -6.37 3.56 10.57
CA ALA A 286 -7.51 3.96 11.38
C ALA A 286 -7.92 5.41 11.13
N LEU A 287 -6.95 6.32 11.01
CA LEU A 287 -7.18 7.73 10.66
C LEU A 287 -7.85 7.86 9.29
N LEU A 288 -7.33 7.21 8.25
CA LEU A 288 -7.92 7.26 6.91
C LEU A 288 -9.35 6.70 6.90
N ALA A 289 -9.57 5.53 7.49
CA ALA A 289 -10.88 4.90 7.57
C ALA A 289 -11.91 5.74 8.35
N SER A 290 -11.45 6.58 9.29
CA SER A 290 -12.32 7.46 10.07
C SER A 290 -12.94 8.62 9.28
N ARG A 291 -12.55 8.79 8.04
CA ARG A 291 -13.08 9.79 7.09
C ARG A 291 -13.88 9.16 5.95
N ALA A 292 -13.90 7.84 5.85
CA ALA A 292 -14.68 7.11 4.87
C ALA A 292 -16.08 6.81 5.41
N SER A 293 -17.10 6.81 4.53
CA SER A 293 -18.49 6.53 4.90
C SER A 293 -19.11 5.45 4.01
N PHE A 294 -19.85 4.52 4.60
CA PHE A 294 -20.65 3.55 3.83
C PHE A 294 -21.78 4.19 3.03
N LEU A 295 -22.21 5.41 3.38
CA LEU A 295 -23.24 6.12 2.63
C LEU A 295 -22.77 6.53 1.24
N GLU A 296 -21.47 6.74 1.07
CA GLU A 296 -20.86 7.01 -0.24
C GLU A 296 -20.87 5.77 -1.15
N LEU A 297 -20.99 4.57 -0.57
CA LEU A 297 -21.07 3.29 -1.29
C LEU A 297 -22.39 3.11 -2.06
N THR A 298 -23.48 3.64 -1.58
CA THR A 298 -24.80 3.49 -2.22
C THR A 298 -24.87 4.22 -3.55
N ASP A 299 -24.07 5.28 -3.72
CA ASP A 299 -24.04 6.14 -4.90
C ASP A 299 -22.98 5.71 -5.93
N ALA A 300 -22.16 4.69 -5.61
CA ALA A 300 -21.02 4.30 -6.45
C ALA A 300 -20.99 2.86 -6.98
N PRO A 301 -22.12 2.17 -7.28
CA PRO A 301 -22.06 0.78 -7.74
C PRO A 301 -21.31 0.64 -9.08
N ALA A 302 -21.36 1.65 -9.96
CA ALA A 302 -20.62 1.65 -11.23
C ALA A 302 -19.10 1.73 -11.00
N TRP A 303 -18.64 2.47 -9.98
CA TRP A 303 -17.24 2.57 -9.62
C TRP A 303 -16.69 1.27 -9.03
N ILE A 304 -17.44 0.61 -8.16
CA ILE A 304 -17.08 -0.71 -7.62
C ILE A 304 -17.01 -1.74 -8.76
N LEU A 305 -17.99 -1.74 -9.68
CA LEU A 305 -17.94 -2.63 -10.83
C LEU A 305 -16.72 -2.34 -11.72
N ALA A 306 -16.36 -1.07 -11.89
CA ALA A 306 -15.14 -0.68 -12.61
C ALA A 306 -13.88 -1.22 -11.91
N GLY A 307 -13.78 -1.13 -10.59
CA GLY A 307 -12.69 -1.69 -9.82
C GLY A 307 -12.54 -3.20 -10.01
N PHE A 308 -13.64 -3.95 -9.90
CA PHE A 308 -13.63 -5.39 -10.19
C PHE A 308 -13.22 -5.70 -11.64
N MET A 309 -13.65 -4.89 -12.59
CA MET A 309 -13.27 -5.07 -13.99
C MET A 309 -11.77 -4.82 -14.20
N ILE A 310 -11.21 -3.79 -13.54
CA ILE A 310 -9.76 -3.53 -13.54
C ILE A 310 -9.00 -4.75 -12.99
N LEU A 311 -9.42 -5.28 -11.83
CA LEU A 311 -8.81 -6.44 -11.20
C LEU A 311 -8.91 -7.71 -12.06
N ALA A 312 -10.05 -7.92 -12.70
CA ALA A 312 -10.25 -9.07 -13.60
C ALA A 312 -9.32 -8.98 -14.81
N ILE A 313 -9.24 -7.81 -15.46
CA ILE A 313 -8.35 -7.58 -16.61
C ILE A 313 -6.89 -7.73 -16.18
N HIS A 314 -6.51 -7.12 -15.04
CA HIS A 314 -5.18 -7.27 -14.45
C HIS A 314 -4.84 -8.75 -14.22
N GLY A 315 -5.73 -9.50 -13.56
CA GLY A 315 -5.51 -10.91 -13.27
C GLY A 315 -5.35 -11.76 -14.52
N ILE A 316 -6.22 -11.56 -15.53
CA ILE A 316 -6.14 -12.28 -16.81
C ILE A 316 -4.80 -11.99 -17.51
N ILE A 317 -4.43 -10.72 -17.64
CA ILE A 317 -3.18 -10.33 -18.30
C ILE A 317 -1.98 -10.88 -17.53
N LEU A 318 -1.97 -10.78 -16.19
CA LEU A 318 -0.88 -11.27 -15.37
C LEU A 318 -0.72 -12.79 -15.50
N VAL A 319 -1.83 -13.54 -15.53
CA VAL A 319 -1.82 -15.00 -15.76
C VAL A 319 -1.24 -15.33 -17.16
N LEU A 320 -1.63 -14.58 -18.19
CA LEU A 320 -1.08 -14.77 -19.55
C LEU A 320 0.43 -14.45 -19.59
N LEU A 321 0.85 -13.35 -18.97
CA LEU A 321 2.27 -13.00 -18.85
C LEU A 321 3.05 -14.04 -18.04
N ALA A 322 2.45 -14.60 -16.99
CA ALA A 322 3.05 -15.69 -16.23
C ALA A 322 3.32 -16.92 -17.10
N LYS A 323 2.40 -17.25 -18.03
CA LYS A 323 2.59 -18.34 -18.97
C LYS A 323 3.71 -18.08 -19.97
N ILE A 324 3.82 -16.83 -20.45
CA ILE A 324 4.84 -16.43 -21.43
C ILE A 324 6.24 -16.40 -20.79
N PHE A 325 6.34 -15.82 -19.59
CA PHE A 325 7.61 -15.61 -18.89
C PHE A 325 7.94 -16.69 -17.86
N HIS A 326 7.14 -17.77 -17.81
CA HIS A 326 7.32 -18.88 -16.87
C HIS A 326 7.41 -18.41 -15.40
N LEU A 327 6.57 -17.42 -15.02
CA LEU A 327 6.51 -16.93 -13.66
C LEU A 327 5.70 -17.89 -12.78
N ASP A 328 6.15 -18.07 -11.55
CA ASP A 328 5.44 -18.85 -10.55
C ASP A 328 4.31 -18.05 -9.88
N MET A 329 3.41 -18.77 -9.22
CA MET A 329 2.25 -18.17 -8.54
C MET A 329 2.65 -17.22 -7.42
N PHE A 330 3.73 -17.50 -6.69
CA PHE A 330 4.27 -16.63 -5.67
C PHE A 330 4.68 -15.29 -6.26
N THR A 331 5.52 -15.32 -7.31
CA THR A 331 5.98 -14.12 -8.00
C THR A 331 4.81 -13.27 -8.50
N CYS A 332 3.81 -13.89 -9.14
CA CYS A 332 2.63 -13.18 -9.66
C CYS A 332 1.77 -12.59 -8.54
N GLY A 333 1.45 -13.37 -7.51
CA GLY A 333 0.60 -12.94 -6.41
C GLY A 333 1.25 -11.84 -5.58
N VAL A 334 2.54 -12.02 -5.23
CA VAL A 334 3.27 -11.00 -4.46
C VAL A 334 3.50 -9.74 -5.29
N ALA A 335 3.80 -9.85 -6.60
CA ALA A 335 3.91 -8.71 -7.50
C ALA A 335 2.59 -7.93 -7.60
N SER A 336 1.46 -8.65 -7.73
CA SER A 336 0.13 -8.03 -7.74
C SER A 336 -0.14 -7.26 -6.45
N LEU A 337 0.07 -7.89 -5.26
CA LEU A 337 -0.16 -7.19 -3.99
C LEU A 337 0.92 -6.16 -3.66
N ALA A 338 2.14 -6.29 -4.16
CA ALA A 338 3.17 -5.27 -4.03
C ALA A 338 2.77 -3.97 -4.74
N ASN A 339 2.06 -4.09 -5.84
CA ASN A 339 1.44 -2.98 -6.55
C ASN A 339 0.15 -2.53 -5.84
N ILE A 340 -0.90 -3.37 -5.80
CA ILE A 340 -2.26 -2.98 -5.39
C ILE A 340 -2.37 -2.68 -3.88
N GLY A 341 -1.67 -3.43 -3.03
CA GLY A 341 -1.75 -3.27 -1.58
C GLY A 341 -0.46 -2.81 -0.91
N GLY A 342 0.61 -2.67 -1.69
CA GLY A 342 1.88 -2.14 -1.24
C GLY A 342 2.48 -2.91 -0.07
N SER A 343 3.18 -2.18 0.81
CA SER A 343 3.90 -2.74 1.96
C SER A 343 2.99 -3.29 3.07
N ALA A 344 1.68 -3.06 2.99
CA ALA A 344 0.74 -3.61 3.97
C ALA A 344 0.41 -5.08 3.67
N SER A 345 0.17 -5.45 2.42
CA SER A 345 -0.38 -6.76 2.05
C SER A 345 0.60 -7.68 1.35
N ALA A 346 1.55 -7.17 0.57
CA ALA A 346 2.52 -8.03 -0.11
C ALA A 346 3.36 -8.88 0.88
N PRO A 347 3.83 -8.34 2.03
CA PRO A 347 4.49 -9.15 3.04
C PRO A 347 3.59 -10.21 3.67
N ILE A 348 2.28 -9.92 3.82
CA ILE A 348 1.30 -10.89 4.37
C ILE A 348 1.16 -12.07 3.43
N LEU A 349 0.98 -11.80 2.13
CA LEU A 349 0.89 -12.87 1.13
C LEU A 349 2.21 -13.65 1.04
N ALA A 350 3.35 -12.97 1.04
CA ALA A 350 4.66 -13.62 1.03
C ALA A 350 4.85 -14.52 2.27
N GLY A 351 4.46 -14.03 3.44
CA GLY A 351 4.49 -14.78 4.70
C GLY A 351 3.58 -16.00 4.72
N ALA A 352 2.45 -15.95 4.00
CA ALA A 352 1.55 -17.08 3.86
C ALA A 352 2.14 -18.23 3.01
N TYR A 353 3.11 -17.94 2.13
CA TYR A 353 3.92 -18.97 1.48
C TYR A 353 5.05 -19.48 2.39
N SER A 354 5.82 -18.56 2.95
CA SER A 354 6.90 -18.85 3.91
C SER A 354 7.28 -17.57 4.66
N GLY A 355 7.50 -17.67 5.98
CA GLY A 355 7.97 -16.55 6.79
C GLY A 355 9.28 -15.92 6.28
N ALA A 356 10.16 -16.73 5.68
CA ALA A 356 11.42 -16.28 5.08
C ALA A 356 11.22 -15.37 3.85
N LEU A 357 10.08 -15.43 3.20
CA LEU A 357 9.77 -14.65 1.99
C LEU A 357 9.13 -13.28 2.30
N VAL A 358 8.79 -13.02 3.57
CA VAL A 358 8.25 -11.70 3.98
C VAL A 358 9.10 -10.53 3.48
N PRO A 359 10.45 -10.56 3.59
CA PRO A 359 11.29 -9.48 3.05
C PRO A 359 11.18 -9.29 1.54
N VAL A 360 10.92 -10.37 0.77
CA VAL A 360 10.67 -10.26 -0.69
C VAL A 360 9.42 -9.43 -0.95
N GLY A 361 8.33 -9.72 -0.25
CA GLY A 361 7.10 -8.94 -0.35
C GLY A 361 7.31 -7.46 -0.03
N VAL A 362 8.07 -7.17 1.03
CA VAL A 362 8.44 -5.79 1.40
C VAL A 362 9.23 -5.13 0.27
N LEU A 363 10.30 -5.77 -0.21
CA LEU A 363 11.17 -5.21 -1.24
C LEU A 363 10.43 -4.95 -2.55
N MET A 364 9.53 -5.84 -2.95
CA MET A 364 8.69 -5.64 -4.14
C MET A 364 7.72 -4.47 -3.95
N ALA A 365 7.11 -4.34 -2.77
CA ALA A 365 6.20 -3.24 -2.49
C ALA A 365 6.87 -1.85 -2.54
N LEU A 366 8.16 -1.79 -2.21
CA LEU A 366 8.90 -0.54 -2.25
C LEU A 366 9.17 -0.04 -3.66
N MET A 367 9.27 -0.95 -4.63
CA MET A 367 9.34 -0.55 -6.04
C MET A 367 8.09 0.24 -6.43
N GLY A 368 6.94 -0.13 -5.85
CA GLY A 368 5.69 0.59 -6.05
C GLY A 368 5.77 2.06 -5.62
N TYR A 369 6.36 2.36 -4.48
CA TYR A 369 6.51 3.75 -4.04
C TYR A 369 7.29 4.63 -5.02
N VAL A 370 8.26 4.03 -5.71
CA VAL A 370 9.09 4.75 -6.70
C VAL A 370 8.32 5.02 -8.00
N ILE A 371 7.52 4.04 -8.45
CA ILE A 371 6.89 4.13 -9.78
C ILE A 371 5.42 4.56 -9.75
N GLY A 372 4.73 4.44 -8.59
CA GLY A 372 3.28 4.57 -8.52
C GLY A 372 2.75 5.94 -8.98
N THR A 373 3.38 7.03 -8.55
CA THR A 373 2.97 8.38 -8.98
C THR A 373 3.12 8.56 -10.49
N ALA A 374 4.28 8.19 -11.04
CA ALA A 374 4.53 8.27 -12.48
C ALA A 374 3.58 7.34 -13.25
N GLY A 375 3.39 6.10 -12.77
CA GLY A 375 2.46 5.14 -13.37
C GLY A 375 1.02 5.64 -13.38
N GLY A 376 0.55 6.20 -12.26
CA GLY A 376 -0.78 6.80 -12.15
C GLY A 376 -0.98 7.97 -13.12
N LEU A 377 -0.03 8.90 -13.18
CA LEU A 377 -0.09 10.05 -14.08
C LEU A 377 -0.04 9.66 -15.56
N ILE A 378 0.85 8.74 -15.92
CA ILE A 378 0.94 8.23 -17.32
C ILE A 378 -0.37 7.55 -17.69
N THR A 379 -0.92 6.69 -16.84
CA THR A 379 -2.17 5.99 -17.08
C THR A 379 -3.35 6.98 -17.20
N ALA A 380 -3.41 7.98 -16.30
CA ALA A 380 -4.40 9.05 -16.35
C ALA A 380 -4.34 9.83 -17.69
N ASN A 381 -3.14 10.23 -18.09
CA ASN A 381 -2.95 10.92 -19.37
C ASN A 381 -3.39 10.09 -20.58
N ILE A 382 -3.14 8.78 -20.57
CA ILE A 382 -3.64 7.90 -21.65
C ILE A 382 -5.18 7.84 -21.61
N MET A 383 -5.79 7.71 -20.42
CA MET A 383 -7.25 7.71 -20.28
C MET A 383 -7.86 9.04 -20.71
N SER A 384 -7.21 10.18 -20.44
CA SER A 384 -7.71 11.49 -20.87
C SER A 384 -7.79 11.65 -22.40
N LEU A 385 -6.95 10.94 -23.16
CA LEU A 385 -7.04 10.91 -24.62
C LEU A 385 -8.26 10.11 -25.13
N LEU A 386 -8.86 9.31 -24.26
CA LEU A 386 -10.05 8.51 -24.56
C LEU A 386 -11.34 9.17 -24.06
N ALA A 387 -11.25 10.23 -23.24
CA ALA A 387 -12.37 10.90 -22.56
C ALA A 387 -13.40 11.56 -23.49
#